data_90cfac768f56e64de1754311b0605822
#
_entry.id   90cfac768f56e64de1754311b0605822
#
_cell.length_a   1.000
_cell.length_b   1.000
_cell.length_c   1.000
_cell.angle_alpha   90.00
_cell.angle_beta   90.00
_cell.angle_gamma   90.00
#
_symmetry.space_group_name_H-M   'P 1'
#
loop_
_entity.id
_entity.type
_entity.pdbx_description
1 polymer ?
#
loop_
_entity_poly.entity_id
_entity_poly.type
_entity_poly.pdbx_seq_one_letter_code
_entity_poly.pdbx_strand_id
1 'polypeptide(L)'
;MTMIPLGNMVMELGIICVTRKAAAALDEYQANEALMRHMTGDWGDIDQEDWMTNDEALVRGFAVVSSYLSRDLRRFLVITEADRSSTTILLPEEY
;
A
#
# COMPACT_ATOMS: atom_id res chain seq x y z
N MET A 1 -10.41 23.16 16.97
CA MET A 1 -9.89 22.46 15.79
C MET A 1 -10.62 21.19 15.57
N THR A 2 -11.14 21.02 14.38
CA THR A 2 -11.85 19.80 14.03
C THR A 2 -10.84 18.75 13.56
N MET A 3 -10.81 17.62 14.24
CA MET A 3 -10.01 16.50 13.80
C MET A 3 -10.80 15.68 12.80
N ILE A 4 -10.25 15.54 11.61
CA ILE A 4 -10.82 14.66 10.60
C ILE A 4 -10.15 13.31 10.77
N PRO A 5 -10.90 12.26 11.12
CA PRO A 5 -10.31 10.93 11.20
C PRO A 5 -9.79 10.51 9.83
N LEU A 6 -8.60 9.93 9.78
CA LEU A 6 -7.98 9.41 8.57
C LEU A 6 -8.63 8.10 8.12
N GLY A 7 -9.94 7.97 8.36
CA GLY A 7 -10.62 6.71 8.14
C GLY A 7 -10.21 5.70 9.22
N ASN A 8 -10.51 4.45 8.97
CA ASN A 8 -10.15 3.38 9.90
C ASN A 8 -8.80 2.82 9.50
N MET A 9 -7.74 3.29 10.14
CA MET A 9 -6.42 2.74 9.96
C MET A 9 -6.42 1.29 10.43
N VAL A 10 -6.17 0.34 9.52
CA VAL A 10 -6.25 -1.08 9.82
C VAL A 10 -4.90 -1.69 10.17
N MET A 11 -3.80 -0.97 9.91
CA MET A 11 -2.46 -1.44 10.27
C MET A 11 -1.49 -0.27 10.33
N GLU A 12 -0.40 -0.47 11.04
CA GLU A 12 0.73 0.43 11.04
C GLU A 12 1.59 0.15 9.81
N LEU A 13 2.22 1.19 9.26
CA LEU A 13 3.06 1.07 8.07
C LEU A 13 4.54 0.94 8.40
N GLY A 14 4.94 1.33 9.62
CA GLY A 14 6.35 1.33 9.99
C GLY A 14 7.16 2.33 9.18
N ILE A 15 8.39 1.99 8.86
CA ILE A 15 9.27 2.83 8.05
C ILE A 15 8.79 2.78 6.59
N ILE A 16 8.64 3.95 5.98
CA ILE A 16 8.20 4.05 4.58
C ILE A 16 9.42 4.08 3.67
N CYS A 17 9.45 3.16 2.71
CA CYS A 17 10.50 3.08 1.70
C CYS A 17 9.90 3.19 0.30
N VAL A 18 10.60 3.86 -0.60
CA VAL A 18 10.21 3.95 -2.01
C VAL A 18 11.45 3.60 -2.84
N THR A 19 11.32 2.65 -3.77
CA THR A 19 12.44 2.32 -4.64
C THR A 19 12.72 3.48 -5.60
N ARG A 20 13.95 3.54 -6.14
CA ARG A 20 14.31 4.58 -7.09
C ARG A 20 13.44 4.55 -8.34
N LYS A 21 13.11 3.37 -8.84
CA LYS A 21 12.23 3.22 -10.01
C LYS A 21 10.83 3.70 -9.74
N ALA A 22 10.28 3.34 -8.58
CA ALA A 22 8.95 3.81 -8.19
C ALA A 22 8.95 5.33 -7.98
N ALA A 23 9.97 5.87 -7.34
CA ALA A 23 10.09 7.31 -7.12
C ALA A 23 10.19 8.09 -8.43
N ALA A 24 10.80 7.49 -9.46
CA ALA A 24 10.88 8.11 -10.79
C ALA A 24 9.55 8.04 -11.56
N ALA A 25 8.73 7.02 -11.25
CA ALA A 25 7.46 6.79 -11.95
C ALA A 25 6.26 7.49 -11.30
N LEU A 26 6.36 7.85 -10.02
CA LEU A 26 5.26 8.39 -9.24
C LEU A 26 5.63 9.75 -8.68
N ASP A 27 4.67 10.69 -8.66
CA ASP A 27 4.86 11.92 -7.89
C ASP A 27 4.52 11.67 -6.42
N GLU A 28 4.88 12.63 -5.58
CA GLU A 28 4.65 12.54 -4.14
C GLU A 28 3.17 12.38 -3.79
N TYR A 29 2.30 13.06 -4.52
CA TYR A 29 0.86 12.99 -4.30
C TYR A 29 0.33 11.58 -4.53
N GLN A 30 0.72 10.94 -5.63
CA GLN A 30 0.30 9.57 -5.94
C GLN A 30 0.81 8.58 -4.90
N ALA A 31 2.06 8.74 -4.47
CA ALA A 31 2.64 7.87 -3.44
C ALA A 31 1.89 8.00 -2.12
N ASN A 32 1.62 9.23 -1.68
CA ASN A 32 0.91 9.47 -0.42
C ASN A 32 -0.54 8.96 -0.47
N GLU A 33 -1.23 9.16 -1.59
CA GLU A 33 -2.59 8.65 -1.76
C GLU A 33 -2.61 7.13 -1.67
N ALA A 34 -1.66 6.45 -2.31
CA ALA A 34 -1.56 5.00 -2.26
C ALA A 34 -1.31 4.50 -0.83
N LEU A 35 -0.43 5.16 -0.10
CA LEU A 35 -0.15 4.80 1.30
C LEU A 35 -1.41 4.95 2.17
N MET A 36 -2.18 5.99 1.98
CA MET A 36 -3.42 6.20 2.73
C MET A 36 -4.46 5.14 2.39
N ARG A 37 -4.61 4.79 1.12
CA ARG A 37 -5.52 3.71 0.71
C ARG A 37 -5.10 2.38 1.32
N HIS A 38 -3.81 2.07 1.22
CA HIS A 38 -3.24 0.83 1.77
C HIS A 38 -3.45 0.75 3.29
N MET A 39 -3.18 1.83 3.99
CA MET A 39 -3.31 1.91 5.44
C MET A 39 -4.76 1.71 5.91
N THR A 40 -5.73 2.05 5.09
CA THR A 40 -7.15 1.96 5.44
C THR A 40 -7.85 0.73 4.87
N GLY A 41 -7.10 -0.18 4.27
CA GLY A 41 -7.66 -1.45 3.78
C GLY A 41 -8.23 -1.41 2.37
N ASP A 42 -7.89 -0.39 1.59
CA ASP A 42 -8.23 -0.33 0.17
C ASP A 42 -7.04 -0.87 -0.63
N TRP A 43 -7.10 -2.13 -0.97
CA TRP A 43 -5.99 -2.84 -1.60
C TRP A 43 -5.81 -2.54 -3.09
N GLY A 44 -6.71 -1.73 -3.64
CA GLY A 44 -6.57 -1.23 -5.00
C GLY A 44 -7.06 -2.18 -6.08
N ASP A 45 -6.30 -2.25 -7.16
CA ASP A 45 -6.68 -3.00 -8.35
C ASP A 45 -6.16 -4.44 -8.27
N ILE A 46 -6.85 -5.25 -7.50
CA ILE A 46 -6.58 -6.68 -7.33
C ILE A 46 -7.90 -7.44 -7.43
N ASP A 47 -7.83 -8.76 -7.67
CA ASP A 47 -9.04 -9.56 -7.73
C ASP A 47 -9.61 -9.83 -6.32
N GLN A 48 -10.80 -10.39 -6.29
CA GLN A 48 -11.50 -10.63 -5.03
C GLN A 48 -10.76 -11.64 -4.13
N GLU A 49 -10.13 -12.63 -4.71
CA GLU A 49 -9.37 -13.63 -3.96
C GLU A 49 -8.17 -12.99 -3.25
N ASP A 50 -7.43 -12.15 -3.97
CA ASP A 50 -6.30 -11.44 -3.39
C ASP A 50 -6.75 -10.42 -2.33
N TRP A 51 -7.90 -9.79 -2.55
CA TRP A 51 -8.50 -8.89 -1.57
C TRP A 51 -8.77 -9.61 -0.25
N MET A 52 -9.39 -10.78 -0.34
CA MET A 52 -9.67 -11.60 0.84
C MET A 52 -8.40 -12.09 1.51
N THR A 53 -7.38 -12.43 0.74
CA THR A 53 -6.08 -12.83 1.27
C THR A 53 -5.46 -11.71 2.10
N ASN A 54 -5.53 -10.47 1.63
CA ASN A 54 -5.04 -9.33 2.39
C ASN A 54 -5.85 -9.08 3.67
N ASP A 55 -7.16 -9.19 3.60
CA ASP A 55 -8.01 -9.06 4.79
C ASP A 55 -7.63 -10.10 5.85
N GLU A 56 -7.38 -11.33 5.42
CA GLU A 56 -6.93 -12.40 6.32
C GLU A 56 -5.53 -12.13 6.86
N ALA A 57 -4.65 -11.56 6.05
CA ALA A 57 -3.29 -11.23 6.46
C ALA A 57 -3.26 -10.21 7.60
N LEU A 58 -4.22 -9.29 7.65
CA LEU A 58 -4.35 -8.35 8.77
C LEU A 58 -4.58 -9.07 10.09
N VAL A 59 -5.41 -10.10 10.07
CA VAL A 59 -5.77 -10.86 11.28
C VAL A 59 -4.65 -11.81 11.67
N ARG A 60 -4.01 -12.43 10.71
CA ARG A 60 -3.00 -13.48 10.96
C ARG A 60 -1.57 -12.97 11.07
N GLY A 61 -1.32 -11.70 10.75
CA GLY A 61 0.02 -11.14 10.82
C GLY A 61 0.91 -11.56 9.66
N PHE A 62 0.37 -11.67 8.46
CA PHE A 62 1.15 -11.90 7.25
C PHE A 62 1.40 -10.58 6.52
N ALA A 63 2.32 -10.60 5.54
CA ALA A 63 2.58 -9.44 4.70
C ALA A 63 1.32 -9.08 3.90
N VAL A 64 1.13 -7.78 3.66
CA VAL A 64 -0.03 -7.26 2.93
C VAL A 64 0.47 -6.57 1.67
N VAL A 65 -0.13 -6.91 0.54
CA VAL A 65 0.30 -6.42 -0.78
C VAL A 65 -0.87 -5.76 -1.50
N SER A 66 -0.77 -4.44 -1.68
CA SER A 66 -1.72 -3.68 -2.50
C SER A 66 -1.15 -3.44 -3.90
N SER A 67 -2.03 -3.27 -4.87
CA SER A 67 -1.66 -2.95 -6.24
C SER A 67 -2.50 -1.78 -6.73
N TYR A 68 -1.85 -0.73 -7.22
CA TYR A 68 -2.53 0.47 -7.70
C TYR A 68 -2.06 0.81 -9.10
N LEU A 69 -2.82 1.67 -9.76
CA LEU A 69 -2.44 2.21 -11.06
C LEU A 69 -2.10 3.69 -10.91
N SER A 70 -0.98 4.10 -11.49
CA SER A 70 -0.61 5.50 -11.58
C SER A 70 -1.52 6.23 -12.56
N ARG A 71 -1.39 7.56 -12.67
CA ARG A 71 -2.11 8.35 -13.67
C ARG A 71 -1.83 7.88 -15.08
N ASP A 72 -0.61 7.38 -15.32
CA ASP A 72 -0.20 6.85 -16.63
C ASP A 72 -0.57 5.39 -16.80
N LEU A 73 -1.41 4.86 -15.92
CA LEU A 73 -1.87 3.47 -15.93
C LEU A 73 -0.72 2.46 -15.78
N ARG A 74 0.36 2.85 -15.11
CA ARG A 74 1.43 1.92 -14.73
C ARG A 74 1.10 1.32 -13.38
N ARG A 75 1.25 0.01 -13.28
CA ARG A 75 1.03 -0.69 -12.02
C ARG A 75 2.20 -0.45 -11.07
N PHE A 76 1.88 -0.26 -9.81
CA PHE A 76 2.89 -0.25 -8.74
C PHE A 76 2.30 -0.96 -7.52
N LEU A 77 3.19 -1.43 -6.65
CA LEU A 77 2.81 -2.20 -5.47
C LEU A 77 3.15 -1.44 -4.21
N VAL A 78 2.37 -1.69 -3.16
CA VAL A 78 2.66 -1.22 -1.80
C VAL A 78 2.63 -2.45 -0.91
N ILE A 79 3.76 -2.76 -0.27
CA ILE A 79 3.91 -3.97 0.53
C ILE A 79 4.29 -3.61 1.96
N THR A 80 3.48 -4.06 2.92
CA THR A 80 3.82 -3.96 4.35
C THR A 80 4.28 -5.32 4.85
N GLU A 81 5.45 -5.34 5.49
CA GLU A 81 6.02 -6.57 6.04
C GLU A 81 5.13 -7.17 7.12
N ALA A 82 5.26 -8.49 7.33
CA ALA A 82 4.43 -9.22 8.27
C ALA A 82 4.48 -8.65 9.68
N ASP A 83 5.66 -8.20 10.13
CA ASP A 83 5.85 -7.61 11.46
C ASP A 83 5.49 -6.12 11.52
N ARG A 84 5.00 -5.55 10.41
CA ARG A 84 4.64 -4.13 10.28
C ARG A 84 5.82 -3.17 10.51
N SER A 85 7.04 -3.65 10.31
CA SER A 85 8.25 -2.83 10.51
C SER A 85 8.50 -1.85 9.38
N SER A 86 8.05 -2.17 8.17
CA SER A 86 8.24 -1.29 7.02
C SER A 86 7.18 -1.51 5.96
N THR A 87 6.97 -0.46 5.16
CA THR A 87 6.10 -0.49 3.97
C THR A 87 6.90 0.06 2.81
N THR A 88 6.92 -0.68 1.70
CA THR A 88 7.69 -0.31 0.52
C THR A 88 6.79 -0.10 -0.68
N ILE A 89 7.02 0.99 -1.40
CA ILE A 89 6.42 1.24 -2.71
C ILE A 89 7.44 0.83 -3.76
N LEU A 90 7.04 -0.05 -4.68
CA LEU A 90 7.93 -0.59 -5.69
C LEU A 90 7.16 -0.92 -6.98
N LEU A 91 7.89 -1.11 -8.07
CA LEU A 91 7.29 -1.57 -9.32
C LEU A 91 7.22 -3.11 -9.32
N PRO A 92 6.26 -3.70 -10.07
CA PRO A 92 6.08 -5.16 -10.07
C PRO A 92 7.34 -5.95 -10.46
N GLU A 93 8.13 -5.42 -11.38
CA GLU A 93 9.39 -6.08 -11.79
C GLU A 93 10.45 -6.12 -10.70
N GLU A 94 10.27 -5.33 -9.66
CA GLU A 94 11.21 -5.28 -8.53
C GLU A 94 10.82 -6.24 -7.40
N TYR A 95 9.69 -6.85 -7.53
CA TYR A 95 9.14 -7.72 -6.47
C TYR A 95 9.73 -9.12 -6.49
#